data_89ab97d581e4be052da4fe7a9d28f864
#
_entry.id   89ab97d581e4be052da4fe7a9d28f864
#
_cell.length_a   1.000
_cell.length_b   1.000
_cell.length_c   1.000
_cell.angle_alpha   90.00
_cell.angle_beta   90.00
_cell.angle_gamma   90.00
#
_symmetry.space_group_name_H-M   'P 1'
#
loop_
_entity.id
_entity.type
_entity.pdbx_description
1 polymer ?
#
loop_
_entity_poly.entity_id
_entity_poly.type
_entity_poly.pdbx_seq_one_letter_code
_entity_poly.pdbx_strand_id
1 'polypeptide(L)'
;MKTELILASESSIRGKILTNANINFKSVPAKIDEESIKKSCLIENIKLEQISNILADYKAKKISSKYPGVMVIGCDQTLIFKNELLSKTKNRTDVFNRLQSMNNNEHTLFSSAVIYQDNIPIWSTTTKAILKMRNNNDNYLNEYIDRNYNQIVRSTGCYMI
;
A
#
# COMPACT_ATOMS: atom_id res chain seq x y z
N MET A 1 20.72 -16.43 18.46
CA MET A 1 20.83 -15.95 17.06
C MET A 1 19.89 -14.76 16.89
N LYS A 2 20.36 -13.60 16.39
CA LYS A 2 19.47 -12.49 16.03
C LYS A 2 18.64 -12.95 14.83
N THR A 3 17.34 -13.09 15.00
CA THR A 3 16.43 -13.39 13.87
C THR A 3 16.51 -12.20 12.92
N GLU A 4 17.04 -12.42 11.74
CA GLU A 4 17.11 -11.36 10.72
C GLU A 4 15.70 -11.20 10.12
N LEU A 5 15.21 -9.96 10.01
CA LEU A 5 13.93 -9.65 9.39
C LEU A 5 14.15 -8.93 8.07
N ILE A 6 13.48 -9.34 7.01
CA ILE A 6 13.46 -8.64 5.73
C ILE A 6 12.09 -7.98 5.54
N LEU A 7 12.09 -6.68 5.21
CA LEU A 7 10.92 -5.96 4.72
C LEU A 7 10.91 -6.01 3.18
N ALA A 8 9.95 -6.73 2.60
CA ALA A 8 9.77 -6.89 1.14
C ALA A 8 9.09 -5.65 0.52
N SER A 9 9.65 -4.45 0.76
CA SER A 9 9.05 -3.18 0.33
C SER A 9 10.11 -2.11 0.08
N GLU A 10 9.81 -1.20 -0.88
CA GLU A 10 10.58 0.04 -1.12
C GLU A 10 10.03 1.23 -0.31
N SER A 11 8.90 1.08 0.36
CA SER A 11 8.23 2.17 1.07
C SER A 11 9.04 2.65 2.28
N SER A 12 9.52 3.89 2.22
CA SER A 12 10.20 4.54 3.35
C SER A 12 9.30 4.67 4.59
N ILE A 13 8.00 4.83 4.40
CA ILE A 13 7.01 4.92 5.49
C ILE A 13 6.94 3.59 6.25
N ARG A 14 6.86 2.45 5.55
CA ARG A 14 6.86 1.13 6.19
C ARG A 14 8.15 0.85 6.94
N GLY A 15 9.29 1.24 6.36
CA GLY A 15 10.58 1.17 7.05
C GLY A 15 10.59 2.01 8.33
N LYS A 16 10.10 3.24 8.29
CA LYS A 16 9.99 4.11 9.48
C LYS A 16 9.13 3.49 10.58
N ILE A 17 8.01 2.82 10.24
CA ILE A 17 7.17 2.13 11.22
C ILE A 17 7.96 1.08 11.99
N LEU A 18 8.72 0.23 11.29
CA LEU A 18 9.55 -0.80 11.93
C LEU A 18 10.70 -0.18 12.76
N THR A 19 11.33 0.87 12.24
CA THR A 19 12.38 1.61 12.97
C THR A 19 11.84 2.22 14.27
N ASN A 20 10.67 2.85 14.20
CA ASN A 20 10.03 3.46 15.39
C ASN A 20 9.60 2.40 16.42
N ALA A 21 9.36 1.18 15.98
CA ALA A 21 9.10 0.03 16.86
C ALA A 21 10.39 -0.66 17.37
N ASN A 22 11.57 -0.08 17.11
CA ASN A 22 12.88 -0.65 17.44
C ASN A 22 13.12 -2.05 16.85
N ILE A 23 12.50 -2.34 15.69
CA ILE A 23 12.70 -3.60 14.97
C ILE A 23 13.82 -3.43 13.96
N ASN A 24 14.87 -4.25 14.08
CA ASN A 24 15.95 -4.30 13.10
C ASN A 24 15.50 -5.08 11.87
N PHE A 25 15.68 -4.53 10.68
CA PHE A 25 15.31 -5.17 9.42
C PHE A 25 16.23 -4.73 8.28
N LYS A 26 16.20 -5.50 7.20
CA LYS A 26 16.78 -5.15 5.91
C LYS A 26 15.67 -4.95 4.89
N SER A 27 15.66 -3.84 4.14
CA SER A 27 14.72 -3.63 3.03
C SER A 27 15.22 -4.33 1.77
N VAL A 28 14.36 -5.18 1.20
CA VAL A 28 14.61 -5.86 -0.09
C VAL A 28 13.34 -5.75 -0.94
N PRO A 29 13.33 -4.88 -1.96
CA PRO A 29 12.16 -4.68 -2.82
C PRO A 29 11.71 -5.95 -3.52
N ALA A 30 10.43 -6.28 -3.46
CA ALA A 30 9.91 -7.50 -4.08
C ALA A 30 9.79 -7.39 -5.61
N LYS A 31 9.59 -6.17 -6.15
CA LYS A 31 9.45 -5.91 -7.61
C LYS A 31 8.50 -6.90 -8.28
N ILE A 32 7.25 -6.96 -7.81
CA ILE A 32 6.15 -7.72 -8.43
C ILE A 32 5.39 -6.81 -9.40
N ASP A 33 4.68 -7.41 -10.38
CA ASP A 33 3.76 -6.68 -11.24
C ASP A 33 2.40 -6.53 -10.54
N GLU A 34 2.28 -5.48 -9.70
CA GLU A 34 1.08 -5.21 -8.92
C GLU A 34 -0.15 -4.97 -9.80
N GLU A 35 0.01 -4.33 -10.96
CA GLU A 35 -1.13 -4.01 -11.84
C GLU A 35 -1.69 -5.26 -12.52
N SER A 36 -0.84 -6.18 -12.95
CA SER A 36 -1.30 -7.47 -13.49
C SER A 36 -2.00 -8.30 -12.42
N ILE A 37 -1.48 -8.35 -11.20
CA ILE A 37 -2.12 -9.07 -10.09
C ILE A 37 -3.51 -8.47 -9.77
N LYS A 38 -3.61 -7.14 -9.68
CA LYS A 38 -4.90 -6.46 -9.45
C LYS A 38 -5.92 -6.78 -10.55
N LYS A 39 -5.49 -6.73 -11.82
CA LYS A 39 -6.34 -7.08 -12.96
C LYS A 39 -6.85 -8.50 -12.86
N SER A 40 -5.98 -9.47 -12.57
CA SER A 40 -6.39 -10.87 -12.37
C SER A 40 -7.41 -11.00 -11.26
N CYS A 41 -7.17 -10.37 -10.11
CA CYS A 41 -8.13 -10.37 -9.00
C CYS A 41 -9.51 -9.83 -9.40
N LEU A 42 -9.56 -8.75 -10.20
CA LEU A 42 -10.82 -8.18 -10.66
C LEU A 42 -11.54 -9.10 -11.67
N ILE A 43 -10.81 -9.74 -12.58
CA ILE A 43 -11.36 -10.71 -13.54
C ILE A 43 -11.94 -11.94 -12.80
N GLU A 44 -11.26 -12.39 -11.75
CA GLU A 44 -11.67 -13.54 -10.93
C GLU A 44 -12.76 -13.17 -9.89
N ASN A 45 -13.25 -11.93 -9.91
CA ASN A 45 -14.25 -11.41 -8.95
C ASN A 45 -13.81 -11.56 -7.49
N ILE A 46 -12.53 -11.44 -7.21
CA ILE A 46 -12.00 -11.41 -5.83
C ILE A 46 -12.53 -10.15 -5.13
N LYS A 47 -12.95 -10.29 -3.88
CA LYS A 47 -13.42 -9.15 -3.08
C LYS A 47 -12.32 -8.09 -2.97
N LEU A 48 -12.65 -6.82 -3.23
CA LEU A 48 -11.70 -5.72 -3.23
C LEU A 48 -10.91 -5.61 -1.93
N GLU A 49 -11.53 -5.92 -0.80
CA GLU A 49 -10.91 -5.93 0.54
C GLU A 49 -9.79 -6.96 0.72
N GLN A 50 -9.74 -8.00 -0.12
CA GLN A 50 -8.73 -9.06 -0.06
C GLN A 50 -7.49 -8.74 -0.90
N ILE A 51 -7.57 -7.78 -1.82
CA ILE A 51 -6.51 -7.50 -2.80
C ILE A 51 -5.22 -7.03 -2.12
N SER A 52 -5.31 -6.22 -1.05
CA SER A 52 -4.13 -5.80 -0.30
C SER A 52 -3.39 -6.98 0.34
N ASN A 53 -4.12 -7.99 0.83
CA ASN A 53 -3.53 -9.20 1.40
C ASN A 53 -2.84 -10.04 0.32
N ILE A 54 -3.48 -10.23 -0.83
CA ILE A 54 -2.91 -10.95 -1.96
C ILE A 54 -1.61 -10.28 -2.43
N LEU A 55 -1.58 -8.96 -2.55
CA LEU A 55 -0.36 -8.24 -2.94
C LEU A 55 0.74 -8.37 -1.88
N ALA A 56 0.40 -8.28 -0.60
CA ALA A 56 1.33 -8.48 0.51
C ALA A 56 1.92 -9.89 0.51
N ASP A 57 1.08 -10.90 0.26
CA ASP A 57 1.46 -12.31 0.15
C ASP A 57 2.47 -12.54 -0.99
N TYR A 58 2.15 -12.08 -2.22
CA TYR A 58 3.07 -12.17 -3.35
C TYR A 58 4.43 -11.53 -3.06
N LYS A 59 4.45 -10.37 -2.38
CA LYS A 59 5.70 -9.69 -2.01
C LYS A 59 6.51 -10.52 -1.02
N ALA A 60 5.89 -11.00 0.06
CA ALA A 60 6.56 -11.80 1.08
C ALA A 60 7.08 -13.12 0.51
N LYS A 61 6.24 -13.86 -0.22
CA LYS A 61 6.59 -15.15 -0.83
C LYS A 61 7.77 -15.03 -1.78
N LYS A 62 7.75 -14.03 -2.70
CA LYS A 62 8.83 -13.81 -3.68
C LYS A 62 10.19 -13.57 -3.03
N ILE A 63 10.22 -12.87 -1.89
CA ILE A 63 11.47 -12.61 -1.19
C ILE A 63 11.86 -13.78 -0.31
N SER A 64 10.91 -14.43 0.37
CA SER A 64 11.17 -15.60 1.22
C SER A 64 11.84 -16.73 0.45
N SER A 65 11.42 -16.97 -0.82
CA SER A 65 12.04 -17.99 -1.67
C SER A 65 13.55 -17.77 -1.94
N LYS A 66 14.05 -16.54 -1.75
CA LYS A 66 15.44 -16.16 -1.98
C LYS A 66 16.29 -16.11 -0.70
N TYR A 67 15.67 -16.13 0.47
CA TYR A 67 16.30 -15.96 1.76
C TYR A 67 15.84 -17.06 2.74
N PRO A 68 16.34 -18.32 2.59
CA PRO A 68 16.01 -19.40 3.51
C PRO A 68 16.40 -19.07 4.95
N GLY A 69 15.61 -19.52 5.91
CA GLY A 69 15.85 -19.32 7.35
C GLY A 69 15.52 -17.91 7.86
N VAL A 70 15.16 -16.96 6.97
CA VAL A 70 14.91 -15.56 7.32
C VAL A 70 13.41 -15.27 7.33
N MET A 71 12.94 -14.53 8.34
CA MET A 71 11.57 -14.02 8.34
C MET A 71 11.45 -12.86 7.34
N VAL A 72 10.39 -12.90 6.51
CA VAL A 72 10.10 -11.88 5.50
C VAL A 72 8.72 -11.32 5.71
N ILE A 73 8.62 -10.01 5.91
CA ILE A 73 7.35 -9.29 5.97
C ILE A 73 7.04 -8.62 4.63
N GLY A 74 5.93 -9.00 4.01
CA GLY A 74 5.33 -8.31 2.88
C GLY A 74 4.18 -7.44 3.37
N CYS A 75 4.04 -6.25 2.79
CA CYS A 75 2.96 -5.32 3.14
C CYS A 75 2.39 -4.67 1.90
N ASP A 76 1.06 -4.48 1.88
CA ASP A 76 0.41 -3.66 0.87
C ASP A 76 -0.74 -2.84 1.44
N GLN A 77 -1.13 -1.79 0.72
CA GLN A 77 -2.29 -0.98 1.05
C GLN A 77 -3.06 -0.67 -0.22
N THR A 78 -4.36 -0.94 -0.19
CA THR A 78 -5.29 -0.60 -1.26
C THR A 78 -6.29 0.45 -0.79
N LEU A 79 -6.77 1.27 -1.72
CA LEU A 79 -7.80 2.28 -1.50
C LEU A 79 -9.03 1.93 -2.33
N ILE A 80 -10.18 1.88 -1.67
CA ILE A 80 -11.49 1.67 -2.30
C ILE A 80 -12.31 2.93 -2.14
N PHE A 81 -12.82 3.44 -3.26
CA PHE A 81 -13.70 4.60 -3.31
C PHE A 81 -14.85 4.31 -4.26
N LYS A 82 -16.11 4.53 -3.81
CA LYS A 82 -17.33 4.24 -4.57
C LYS A 82 -17.36 2.82 -5.17
N ASN A 83 -16.92 1.84 -4.36
CA ASN A 83 -16.82 0.43 -4.75
C ASN A 83 -15.85 0.14 -5.91
N GLU A 84 -14.86 1.02 -6.12
CA GLU A 84 -13.79 0.85 -7.10
C GLU A 84 -12.43 0.82 -6.43
N LEU A 85 -11.55 -0.08 -6.91
CA LEU A 85 -10.15 -0.14 -6.51
C LEU A 85 -9.38 0.96 -7.23
N LEU A 86 -8.82 1.90 -6.47
CA LEU A 86 -8.07 3.00 -7.06
C LEU A 86 -6.61 2.63 -7.29
N SER A 87 -6.07 3.04 -8.45
CA SER A 87 -4.65 2.96 -8.78
C SER A 87 -3.94 4.30 -8.55
N LYS A 88 -2.60 4.30 -8.55
CA LYS A 88 -1.80 5.54 -8.46
C LYS A 88 -2.08 6.44 -9.65
N THR A 89 -2.02 7.74 -9.40
CA THR A 89 -2.13 8.77 -10.44
C THR A 89 -0.82 8.91 -11.22
N LYS A 90 -0.90 9.50 -12.41
CA LYS A 90 0.28 9.62 -13.31
C LYS A 90 0.79 11.06 -13.43
N ASN A 91 -0.08 12.04 -13.26
CA ASN A 91 0.23 13.46 -13.49
C ASN A 91 -0.57 14.37 -12.55
N ARG A 92 -0.30 15.67 -12.60
CA ARG A 92 -0.93 16.68 -11.73
C ARG A 92 -2.45 16.77 -11.94
N THR A 93 -2.91 16.65 -13.17
CA THR A 93 -4.35 16.69 -13.48
C THR A 93 -5.08 15.50 -12.87
N ASP A 94 -4.50 14.30 -12.96
CA ASP A 94 -5.07 13.10 -12.33
C ASP A 94 -5.11 13.23 -10.81
N VAL A 95 -4.08 13.84 -10.20
CA VAL A 95 -4.05 14.13 -8.76
C VAL A 95 -5.18 15.07 -8.36
N PHE A 96 -5.36 16.18 -9.10
CA PHE A 96 -6.43 17.13 -8.82
C PHE A 96 -7.82 16.47 -8.95
N ASN A 97 -8.07 15.76 -10.05
CA ASN A 97 -9.34 15.08 -10.29
C ASN A 97 -9.63 14.03 -9.20
N ARG A 98 -8.59 13.31 -8.73
CA ARG A 98 -8.70 12.34 -7.63
C ARG A 98 -9.11 13.03 -6.33
N LEU A 99 -8.41 14.07 -5.93
CA LEU A 99 -8.72 14.82 -4.71
C LEU A 99 -10.11 15.47 -4.79
N GLN A 100 -10.46 16.04 -5.94
CA GLN A 100 -11.78 16.64 -6.16
C GLN A 100 -12.89 15.58 -6.08
N SER A 101 -12.72 14.41 -6.70
CA SER A 101 -13.74 13.35 -6.66
C SER A 101 -13.95 12.78 -5.26
N MET A 102 -12.89 12.73 -4.44
CA MET A 102 -12.94 12.25 -3.06
C MET A 102 -13.36 13.34 -2.06
N ASN A 103 -13.43 14.60 -2.50
CA ASN A 103 -13.76 15.75 -1.66
C ASN A 103 -15.14 15.56 -0.99
N ASN A 104 -15.21 15.81 0.33
CA ASN A 104 -16.40 15.59 1.16
C ASN A 104 -16.99 14.16 1.14
N ASN A 105 -16.24 13.17 0.64
CA ASN A 105 -16.67 11.78 0.55
C ASN A 105 -15.83 10.88 1.45
N GLU A 106 -16.43 9.73 1.79
CA GLU A 106 -15.73 8.65 2.49
C GLU A 106 -15.04 7.72 1.50
N HIS A 107 -13.92 7.18 1.93
CA HIS A 107 -13.19 6.12 1.23
C HIS A 107 -12.58 5.17 2.24
N THR A 108 -12.22 3.99 1.79
CA THR A 108 -11.71 2.93 2.66
C THR A 108 -10.31 2.53 2.25
N LEU A 109 -9.41 2.44 3.24
CA LEU A 109 -8.09 1.83 3.12
C LEU A 109 -8.12 0.43 3.69
N PHE A 110 -7.54 -0.54 2.98
CA PHE A 110 -7.21 -1.86 3.48
C PHE A 110 -5.69 -1.99 3.51
N SER A 111 -5.14 -2.21 4.70
CA SER A 111 -3.70 -2.39 4.91
C SER A 111 -3.43 -3.80 5.37
N SER A 112 -2.60 -4.53 4.63
CA SER A 112 -2.28 -5.91 4.90
C SER A 112 -0.79 -6.10 5.15
N ALA A 113 -0.48 -7.02 6.05
CA ALA A 113 0.86 -7.53 6.28
C ALA A 113 0.83 -9.06 6.35
N VAL A 114 1.81 -9.70 5.74
CA VAL A 114 1.98 -11.15 5.70
C VAL A 114 3.43 -11.47 6.03
N ILE A 115 3.65 -12.43 6.93
CA ILE A 115 5.00 -12.90 7.28
C ILE A 115 5.20 -14.30 6.73
N TYR A 116 6.32 -14.48 6.04
CA TYR A 116 6.81 -15.76 5.54
C TYR A 116 8.11 -16.14 6.22
N GLN A 117 8.31 -17.44 6.42
CA GLN A 117 9.60 -18.06 6.72
C GLN A 117 9.71 -19.36 5.92
N ASP A 118 10.87 -19.59 5.31
CA ASP A 118 11.11 -20.78 4.49
C ASP A 118 10.03 -21.05 3.43
N ASN A 119 9.56 -19.96 2.80
CA ASN A 119 8.48 -19.96 1.79
C ASN A 119 7.11 -20.44 2.29
N ILE A 120 6.91 -20.47 3.60
CA ILE A 120 5.67 -20.83 4.28
C ILE A 120 5.07 -19.58 4.94
N PRO A 121 3.80 -19.24 4.72
CA PRO A 121 3.15 -18.14 5.43
C PRO A 121 2.94 -18.55 6.90
N ILE A 122 3.46 -17.76 7.82
CA ILE A 122 3.35 -18.03 9.27
C ILE A 122 2.41 -17.08 10.00
N TRP A 123 2.09 -15.93 9.37
CA TRP A 123 1.16 -14.96 9.95
C TRP A 123 0.65 -14.00 8.88
N SER A 124 -0.59 -13.53 9.03
CA SER A 124 -1.15 -12.47 8.20
C SER A 124 -2.20 -11.65 8.95
N THR A 125 -2.36 -10.40 8.55
CA THR A 125 -3.43 -9.52 9.03
C THR A 125 -3.85 -8.55 7.94
N THR A 126 -5.11 -8.12 8.02
CA THR A 126 -5.65 -7.01 7.21
C THR A 126 -6.46 -6.11 8.12
N THR A 127 -6.17 -4.82 8.08
CA THR A 127 -6.90 -3.78 8.81
C THR A 127 -7.66 -2.89 7.84
N LYS A 128 -8.81 -2.40 8.30
CA LYS A 128 -9.68 -1.48 7.56
C LYS A 128 -9.68 -0.13 8.26
N ALA A 129 -9.48 0.95 7.50
CA ALA A 129 -9.68 2.33 7.96
C ALA A 129 -10.64 3.06 7.02
N ILE A 130 -11.66 3.69 7.58
CA ILE A 130 -12.58 4.55 6.84
C ILE A 130 -12.18 5.99 7.11
N LEU A 131 -11.92 6.74 6.04
CA LEU A 131 -11.55 8.14 6.10
C LEU A 131 -12.57 8.98 5.37
N LYS A 132 -12.90 10.14 5.89
CA LYS A 132 -13.71 11.15 5.23
C LYS A 132 -12.85 12.35 4.89
N MET A 133 -12.76 12.69 3.62
CA MET A 133 -12.07 13.90 3.20
C MET A 133 -12.91 15.13 3.57
N ARG A 134 -12.25 16.18 4.05
CA ARG A 134 -12.91 17.46 4.33
C ARG A 134 -13.45 18.07 3.04
N ASN A 135 -14.42 18.96 3.18
CA ASN A 135 -14.86 19.77 2.05
C ASN A 135 -13.87 20.91 1.81
N ASN A 136 -13.12 20.82 0.73
CA ASN A 136 -12.08 21.79 0.34
C ASN A 136 -12.49 22.45 -0.97
N ASN A 137 -12.20 23.75 -1.13
CA ASN A 137 -12.38 24.41 -2.43
C ASN A 137 -11.21 24.12 -3.37
N ASP A 138 -11.39 24.41 -4.66
CA ASP A 138 -10.39 24.12 -5.69
C ASP A 138 -9.08 24.88 -5.48
N ASN A 139 -9.11 26.11 -4.93
CA ASN A 139 -7.92 26.86 -4.62
C ASN A 139 -7.07 26.15 -3.57
N TYR A 140 -7.69 25.67 -2.48
CA TYR A 140 -7.01 24.89 -1.46
C TYR A 140 -6.41 23.60 -2.03
N LEU A 141 -7.16 22.87 -2.88
CA LEU A 141 -6.66 21.65 -3.49
C LEU A 141 -5.45 21.92 -4.39
N ASN A 142 -5.48 23.00 -5.18
CA ASN A 142 -4.35 23.39 -6.02
C ASN A 142 -3.11 23.75 -5.19
N GLU A 143 -3.27 24.58 -4.15
CA GLU A 143 -2.16 24.92 -3.25
C GLU A 143 -1.59 23.70 -2.54
N TYR A 144 -2.45 22.78 -2.09
CA TYR A 144 -2.02 21.53 -1.46
C TYR A 144 -1.19 20.68 -2.43
N ILE A 145 -1.64 20.55 -3.68
CA ILE A 145 -0.93 19.82 -4.72
C ILE A 145 0.43 20.46 -4.98
N ASP A 146 0.48 21.78 -5.17
CA ASP A 146 1.71 22.49 -5.52
C ASP A 146 2.79 22.33 -4.43
N ARG A 147 2.40 22.33 -3.16
CA ARG A 147 3.31 22.11 -2.03
C ARG A 147 3.78 20.66 -1.87
N ASN A 148 2.98 19.68 -2.28
CA ASN A 148 3.19 18.28 -1.90
C ASN A 148 3.31 17.32 -3.10
N TYR A 149 3.28 17.79 -4.33
CA TYR A 149 3.14 17.00 -5.55
C TYR A 149 4.03 15.76 -5.60
N ASN A 150 5.32 15.94 -5.35
CA ASN A 150 6.31 14.85 -5.44
C ASN A 150 6.06 13.69 -4.47
N GLN A 151 5.36 13.94 -3.38
CA GLN A 151 5.01 12.94 -2.37
C GLN A 151 3.65 12.31 -2.68
N ILE A 152 2.64 13.13 -2.98
CA ILE A 152 1.26 12.68 -3.12
C ILE A 152 0.99 11.95 -4.44
N VAL A 153 1.71 12.26 -5.52
CA VAL A 153 1.59 11.55 -6.81
C VAL A 153 1.97 10.07 -6.69
N ARG A 154 2.80 9.71 -5.71
CA ARG A 154 3.19 8.32 -5.40
C ARG A 154 2.20 7.59 -4.50
N SER A 155 1.26 8.31 -3.89
CA SER A 155 0.21 7.78 -3.04
C SER A 155 -1.06 7.52 -3.85
N THR A 156 -1.74 6.41 -3.61
CA THR A 156 -3.00 6.07 -4.29
C THR A 156 -4.10 7.09 -4.01
N GLY A 157 -4.17 7.62 -2.78
CA GLY A 157 -5.15 8.63 -2.37
C GLY A 157 -4.78 10.06 -2.73
N CYS A 158 -3.54 10.30 -3.18
CA CYS A 158 -2.99 11.64 -3.45
C CYS A 158 -2.99 12.56 -2.21
N TYR A 159 -2.91 12.00 -1.01
CA TYR A 159 -2.80 12.75 0.24
C TYR A 159 -1.81 12.08 1.20
N MET A 160 -1.43 12.83 2.23
CA MET A 160 -0.63 12.36 3.37
C MET A 160 -1.47 12.45 4.65
N ILE A 161 -1.24 11.51 5.56
CA ILE A 161 -1.81 11.46 6.90
C ILE A 161 -0.70 11.72 7.90
#